data_ce8243599abb8e993e7a91dea2c166bc
#
_entry.id   ce8243599abb8e993e7a91dea2c166bc
#
_cell.length_a   1.000
_cell.length_b   1.000
_cell.length_c   1.000
_cell.angle_alpha   90.00
_cell.angle_beta   90.00
_cell.angle_gamma   90.00
#
_symmetry.space_group_name_H-M   'P 1'
#
loop_
_entity.id
_entity.type
_entity.pdbx_description
1 polymer ?
#
loop_
_entity_poly.entity_id
_entity_poly.type
_entity_poly.pdbx_seq_one_letter_code
_entity_poly.pdbx_strand_id
1 'polypeptide(L)'
;MKLLTIVGARPQFVKAAAFSFCLKKYHQIKEVIVHTGQHYDSNMSDIFFDQLGIPKPDYRLESGGKAHGEMTGYQLAAIEKILLKEQPDWVIVYGDTNSTLAGALAAAKIHIPIAHIEAGLRSFNMQMPEEVNRILTDRLSTLLFCPTQTAVDHLNKEGYKTFNSTIEVVGDIMLDALKLFSSTLDDSKPNELPFALCTLHRAENTDDVDRLKDLCESLNTIADELQIILPLHPRTKKRIADEGIIINPNVNILEPLSYTDFINYMKHSEFVISDSGGIQKEAYFLHKNCIVLREETEWTELIESKNNILTGTFKEKIIQAFKNRKSLNQDFSKPIYGSGKTAELIIRTLLNFEK
;
A
#
# COMPACT_ATOMS: atom_id res chain seq x y z
N MET A 1 -24.33 -10.06 -10.78
CA MET A 1 -23.16 -9.33 -11.28
C MET A 1 -21.91 -10.13 -11.03
N LYS A 2 -21.00 -10.22 -12.00
CA LYS A 2 -19.72 -10.92 -11.87
C LYS A 2 -18.56 -9.90 -11.87
N LEU A 3 -17.74 -9.92 -10.84
CA LEU A 3 -16.54 -9.10 -10.72
C LEU A 3 -15.32 -9.97 -10.94
N LEU A 4 -14.30 -9.45 -11.63
CA LEU A 4 -13.00 -10.09 -11.73
C LEU A 4 -11.97 -9.17 -11.07
N THR A 5 -11.46 -9.61 -9.93
CA THR A 5 -10.50 -8.91 -9.07
C THR A 5 -9.08 -9.32 -9.43
N ILE A 6 -8.21 -8.36 -9.72
CA ILE A 6 -6.81 -8.61 -10.07
C ILE A 6 -5.90 -8.12 -8.96
N VAL A 7 -5.07 -9.02 -8.45
CA VAL A 7 -4.09 -8.76 -7.40
C VAL A 7 -2.75 -9.43 -7.72
N GLY A 8 -1.65 -8.82 -7.30
CA GLY A 8 -0.32 -9.36 -7.61
C GLY A 8 0.74 -9.04 -6.57
N ALA A 9 0.51 -8.04 -5.73
CA ALA A 9 1.46 -7.56 -4.74
C ALA A 9 0.83 -7.53 -3.33
N ARG A 10 1.66 -7.69 -2.30
CA ARG A 10 1.24 -7.76 -0.90
C ARG A 10 0.23 -6.67 -0.48
N PRO A 11 0.44 -5.37 -0.77
CA PRO A 11 -0.53 -4.35 -0.40
C PRO A 11 -1.91 -4.55 -1.04
N GLN A 12 -1.95 -5.12 -2.25
CA GLN A 12 -3.21 -5.40 -2.94
C GLN A 12 -4.00 -6.52 -2.26
N PHE A 13 -3.32 -7.52 -1.69
CA PHE A 13 -4.00 -8.60 -0.95
C PHE A 13 -4.75 -8.07 0.26
N VAL A 14 -4.14 -7.16 1.03
CA VAL A 14 -4.79 -6.52 2.19
C VAL A 14 -6.02 -5.73 1.77
N LYS A 15 -5.92 -4.95 0.69
CA LYS A 15 -7.04 -4.18 0.12
C LYS A 15 -8.16 -5.08 -0.38
N ALA A 16 -7.80 -6.13 -1.14
CA ALA A 16 -8.76 -7.10 -1.66
C ALA A 16 -9.43 -7.89 -0.54
N ALA A 17 -8.73 -8.20 0.57
CA ALA A 17 -9.33 -8.83 1.74
C ALA A 17 -10.52 -8.04 2.27
N ALA A 18 -10.36 -6.73 2.49
CA ALA A 18 -11.43 -5.86 2.97
C ALA A 18 -12.62 -5.83 1.99
N PHE A 19 -12.34 -5.75 0.69
CA PHE A 19 -13.35 -5.74 -0.35
C PHE A 19 -14.09 -7.08 -0.42
N SER A 20 -13.37 -8.20 -0.55
CA SER A 20 -13.96 -9.54 -0.61
C SER A 20 -14.74 -9.89 0.64
N PHE A 21 -14.27 -9.46 1.83
CA PHE A 21 -15.00 -9.65 3.07
C PHE A 21 -16.34 -8.90 3.07
N CYS A 22 -16.33 -7.66 2.59
CA CYS A 22 -17.56 -6.87 2.45
C CYS A 22 -18.51 -7.51 1.41
N LEU A 23 -18.00 -8.06 0.31
CA LEU A 23 -18.78 -8.72 -0.74
C LEU A 23 -19.59 -9.93 -0.23
N LYS A 24 -19.14 -10.62 0.84
CA LYS A 24 -19.90 -11.75 1.43
C LYS A 24 -21.33 -11.38 1.85
N LYS A 25 -21.61 -10.09 2.06
CA LYS A 25 -22.96 -9.59 2.39
C LYS A 25 -23.86 -9.41 1.16
N TYR A 26 -23.32 -9.54 -0.06
CA TYR A 26 -24.00 -9.25 -1.33
C TYR A 26 -24.07 -10.51 -2.20
N HIS A 27 -25.00 -11.41 -1.87
CA HIS A 27 -25.12 -12.73 -2.51
C HIS A 27 -25.37 -12.68 -4.04
N GLN A 28 -25.85 -11.54 -4.56
CA GLN A 28 -26.05 -11.33 -6.00
C GLN A 28 -24.76 -11.02 -6.76
N ILE A 29 -23.62 -10.89 -6.07
CA ILE A 29 -22.31 -10.63 -6.67
C ILE A 29 -21.44 -11.88 -6.56
N LYS A 30 -20.87 -12.29 -7.69
CA LYS A 30 -19.85 -13.34 -7.75
C LYS A 30 -18.49 -12.70 -8.00
N GLU A 31 -17.53 -12.92 -7.13
CA GLU A 31 -16.14 -12.51 -7.31
C GLU A 31 -15.32 -13.66 -7.89
N VAL A 32 -14.46 -13.36 -8.86
CA VAL A 32 -13.41 -14.22 -9.41
C VAL A 32 -12.08 -13.53 -9.16
N ILE A 33 -11.14 -14.17 -8.49
CA ILE A 33 -9.85 -13.58 -8.09
C ILE A 33 -8.74 -14.13 -8.97
N VAL A 34 -7.98 -13.23 -9.61
CA VAL A 34 -6.77 -13.54 -10.37
C VAL A 34 -5.55 -13.04 -9.61
N HIS A 35 -4.72 -13.96 -9.14
CA HIS A 35 -3.42 -13.66 -8.56
C HIS A 35 -2.35 -13.74 -9.65
N THR A 36 -1.73 -12.60 -9.98
CA THR A 36 -0.77 -12.51 -11.09
C THR A 36 0.61 -13.09 -10.78
N GLY A 37 0.94 -13.30 -9.51
CA GLY A 37 2.26 -13.79 -9.08
C GLY A 37 3.36 -12.73 -9.21
N GLN A 38 3.05 -11.43 -9.25
CA GLN A 38 4.08 -10.38 -9.31
C GLN A 38 5.04 -10.44 -8.13
N HIS A 39 4.56 -10.63 -6.90
CA HIS A 39 5.38 -10.96 -5.75
C HIS A 39 5.44 -12.49 -5.64
N TYR A 40 6.62 -13.04 -5.91
CA TYR A 40 6.85 -14.47 -6.18
C TYR A 40 6.96 -15.35 -4.93
N ASP A 41 6.98 -14.80 -3.74
CA ASP A 41 7.17 -15.63 -2.54
C ASP A 41 5.91 -16.45 -2.26
N SER A 42 5.86 -17.68 -2.82
CA SER A 42 4.71 -18.59 -2.72
C SER A 42 4.33 -18.88 -1.26
N ASN A 43 5.32 -19.02 -0.38
CA ASN A 43 5.10 -19.28 1.04
C ASN A 43 4.53 -18.05 1.76
N MET A 44 4.93 -16.82 1.36
CA MET A 44 4.40 -15.59 1.95
C MET A 44 3.00 -15.25 1.42
N SER A 45 2.69 -15.54 0.15
CA SER A 45 1.37 -15.27 -0.42
C SER A 45 0.28 -16.14 0.19
N ASP A 46 0.52 -17.45 0.31
CA ASP A 46 -0.50 -18.40 0.83
C ASP A 46 -0.77 -18.17 2.32
N ILE A 47 0.27 -17.90 3.10
CA ILE A 47 0.13 -17.49 4.51
C ILE A 47 -0.74 -16.23 4.63
N PHE A 48 -0.57 -15.27 3.71
CA PHE A 48 -1.38 -14.06 3.69
C PHE A 48 -2.86 -14.33 3.39
N PHE A 49 -3.16 -15.18 2.41
CA PHE A 49 -4.53 -15.55 2.08
C PHE A 49 -5.21 -16.25 3.25
N ASP A 50 -4.51 -17.16 3.92
CA ASP A 50 -5.04 -17.91 5.07
C ASP A 50 -5.19 -17.00 6.31
N GLN A 51 -4.18 -16.19 6.64
CA GLN A 51 -4.20 -15.28 7.80
C GLN A 51 -5.25 -14.18 7.67
N LEU A 52 -5.42 -13.62 6.47
CA LEU A 52 -6.37 -12.55 6.21
C LEU A 52 -7.77 -13.05 5.84
N GLY A 53 -7.98 -14.38 5.75
CA GLY A 53 -9.27 -14.96 5.39
C GLY A 53 -9.76 -14.55 3.99
N ILE A 54 -8.82 -14.22 3.09
CA ILE A 54 -9.12 -13.88 1.70
C ILE A 54 -9.55 -15.16 0.97
N PRO A 55 -10.56 -15.12 0.10
CA PRO A 55 -10.88 -16.27 -0.74
C PRO A 55 -9.65 -16.67 -1.57
N LYS A 56 -9.42 -18.00 -1.68
CA LYS A 56 -8.32 -18.48 -2.52
C LYS A 56 -8.53 -18.00 -3.96
N PRO A 57 -7.46 -17.58 -4.67
CA PRO A 57 -7.61 -17.12 -6.03
C PRO A 57 -8.08 -18.26 -6.95
N ASP A 58 -9.02 -17.94 -7.85
CA ASP A 58 -9.50 -18.85 -8.87
C ASP A 58 -8.45 -19.12 -9.94
N TYR A 59 -7.58 -18.13 -10.18
CA TYR A 59 -6.49 -18.22 -11.16
C TYR A 59 -5.19 -17.71 -10.54
N ARG A 60 -4.10 -18.46 -10.78
CA ARG A 60 -2.73 -18.07 -10.41
C ARG A 60 -1.86 -18.00 -11.64
N LEU A 61 -1.13 -16.90 -11.80
CA LEU A 61 -0.13 -16.70 -12.85
C LEU A 61 1.26 -16.72 -12.21
N GLU A 62 2.27 -17.04 -13.02
CA GLU A 62 3.67 -17.11 -12.59
C GLU A 62 4.49 -15.98 -13.25
N SER A 63 4.25 -14.74 -12.84
CA SER A 63 4.93 -13.59 -13.43
C SER A 63 6.12 -13.06 -12.63
N GLY A 64 6.38 -13.59 -11.44
CA GLY A 64 7.43 -13.12 -10.55
C GLY A 64 8.85 -13.26 -11.13
N GLY A 65 9.76 -12.40 -10.66
CA GLY A 65 11.18 -12.43 -11.05
C GLY A 65 11.50 -11.90 -12.45
N LYS A 66 10.51 -11.45 -13.21
CA LYS A 66 10.66 -10.88 -14.55
C LYS A 66 10.90 -9.37 -14.51
N ALA A 67 11.56 -8.83 -15.55
CA ALA A 67 11.65 -7.40 -15.76
C ALA A 67 10.27 -6.79 -16.06
N HIS A 68 10.08 -5.48 -15.80
CA HIS A 68 8.79 -4.81 -15.91
C HIS A 68 8.04 -5.07 -17.22
N GLY A 69 8.72 -4.94 -18.37
CA GLY A 69 8.10 -5.15 -19.68
C GLY A 69 7.67 -6.59 -19.92
N GLU A 70 8.53 -7.56 -19.58
CA GLU A 70 8.23 -8.99 -19.70
C GLU A 70 7.08 -9.39 -18.77
N MET A 71 7.12 -8.90 -17.53
CA MET A 71 6.08 -9.15 -16.53
C MET A 71 4.72 -8.62 -16.98
N THR A 72 4.66 -7.35 -17.37
CA THR A 72 3.42 -6.71 -17.82
C THR A 72 2.87 -7.36 -19.08
N GLY A 73 3.73 -7.69 -20.04
CA GLY A 73 3.32 -8.37 -21.28
C GLY A 73 2.77 -9.78 -21.04
N TYR A 74 3.44 -10.56 -20.18
CA TYR A 74 2.97 -11.89 -19.78
C TYR A 74 1.62 -11.83 -19.06
N GLN A 75 1.51 -10.94 -18.06
CA GLN A 75 0.27 -10.74 -17.29
C GLN A 75 -0.89 -10.31 -18.20
N LEU A 76 -0.65 -9.34 -19.08
CA LEU A 76 -1.65 -8.84 -20.02
C LEU A 76 -2.23 -9.98 -20.87
N ALA A 77 -1.37 -10.78 -21.52
CA ALA A 77 -1.79 -11.87 -22.39
C ALA A 77 -2.53 -12.99 -21.63
N ALA A 78 -2.11 -13.28 -20.40
CA ALA A 78 -2.75 -14.29 -19.56
C ALA A 78 -4.10 -13.81 -19.01
N ILE A 79 -4.18 -12.57 -18.56
CA ILE A 79 -5.42 -11.95 -18.04
C ILE A 79 -6.46 -11.85 -19.14
N GLU A 80 -6.10 -11.44 -20.36
CA GLU A 80 -7.03 -11.36 -21.50
C GLU A 80 -7.72 -12.70 -21.75
N LYS A 81 -6.99 -13.82 -21.75
CA LYS A 81 -7.56 -15.16 -21.90
C LYS A 81 -8.56 -15.50 -20.79
N ILE A 82 -8.26 -15.09 -19.55
CA ILE A 82 -9.17 -15.30 -18.41
C ILE A 82 -10.42 -14.44 -18.57
N LEU A 83 -10.28 -13.18 -18.97
CA LEU A 83 -11.40 -12.27 -19.19
C LEU A 83 -12.35 -12.77 -20.28
N LEU A 84 -11.81 -13.26 -21.40
CA LEU A 84 -12.59 -13.85 -22.49
C LEU A 84 -13.37 -15.11 -22.03
N LYS A 85 -12.79 -15.90 -21.11
CA LYS A 85 -13.45 -17.09 -20.55
C LYS A 85 -14.51 -16.71 -19.53
N GLU A 86 -14.18 -15.81 -18.60
CA GLU A 86 -15.03 -15.46 -17.44
C GLU A 86 -16.12 -14.47 -17.78
N GLN A 87 -15.91 -13.60 -18.78
CA GLN A 87 -16.85 -12.55 -19.19
C GLN A 87 -17.44 -11.78 -18.01
N PRO A 88 -16.61 -11.13 -17.17
CA PRO A 88 -17.09 -10.40 -16.01
C PRO A 88 -17.83 -9.13 -16.42
N ASP A 89 -18.73 -8.66 -15.55
CA ASP A 89 -19.37 -7.35 -15.70
C ASP A 89 -18.41 -6.19 -15.42
N TRP A 90 -17.44 -6.39 -14.52
CA TRP A 90 -16.44 -5.42 -14.11
C TRP A 90 -15.10 -6.08 -13.83
N VAL A 91 -14.03 -5.38 -14.18
CA VAL A 91 -12.67 -5.67 -13.70
C VAL A 91 -12.32 -4.71 -12.58
N ILE A 92 -11.90 -5.26 -11.44
CA ILE A 92 -11.47 -4.49 -10.27
C ILE A 92 -9.95 -4.54 -10.19
N VAL A 93 -9.32 -3.36 -10.16
CA VAL A 93 -7.87 -3.20 -10.00
C VAL A 93 -7.55 -2.25 -8.85
N TYR A 94 -6.38 -2.43 -8.23
CA TYR A 94 -5.98 -1.68 -7.02
C TYR A 94 -4.63 -1.00 -7.21
N GLY A 95 -4.55 0.27 -6.87
CA GLY A 95 -3.29 1.02 -6.82
C GLY A 95 -2.55 1.06 -8.15
N ASP A 96 -1.26 0.73 -8.17
CA ASP A 96 -0.34 1.14 -9.22
C ASP A 96 0.73 0.11 -9.60
N THR A 97 0.49 -1.16 -9.34
CA THR A 97 1.43 -2.23 -9.70
C THR A 97 1.41 -2.56 -11.19
N ASN A 98 2.40 -3.33 -11.68
CA ASN A 98 2.35 -3.87 -13.04
C ASN A 98 1.08 -4.71 -13.28
N SER A 99 0.61 -5.42 -12.25
CA SER A 99 -0.63 -6.21 -12.31
C SER A 99 -1.86 -5.33 -12.52
N THR A 100 -1.88 -4.15 -11.89
CA THR A 100 -2.93 -3.14 -12.06
C THR A 100 -3.01 -2.69 -13.51
N LEU A 101 -1.87 -2.26 -14.08
CA LEU A 101 -1.79 -1.81 -15.46
C LEU A 101 -2.12 -2.92 -16.45
N ALA A 102 -1.54 -4.12 -16.27
CA ALA A 102 -1.79 -5.25 -17.16
C ALA A 102 -3.27 -5.64 -17.19
N GLY A 103 -3.91 -5.65 -16.01
CA GLY A 103 -5.34 -5.94 -15.88
C GLY A 103 -6.23 -4.90 -16.54
N ALA A 104 -5.95 -3.63 -16.27
CA ALA A 104 -6.70 -2.53 -16.88
C ALA A 104 -6.56 -2.51 -18.39
N LEU A 105 -5.34 -2.69 -18.91
CA LEU A 105 -5.10 -2.69 -20.35
C LEU A 105 -5.76 -3.89 -21.05
N ALA A 106 -5.70 -5.09 -20.46
CA ALA A 106 -6.38 -6.27 -21.00
C ALA A 106 -7.90 -6.05 -21.08
N ALA A 107 -8.52 -5.55 -20.00
CA ALA A 107 -9.95 -5.29 -19.93
C ALA A 107 -10.38 -4.22 -20.94
N ALA A 108 -9.64 -3.11 -21.04
CA ALA A 108 -9.94 -2.02 -21.97
C ALA A 108 -9.95 -2.48 -23.43
N LYS A 109 -9.01 -3.37 -23.83
CA LYS A 109 -8.89 -3.89 -25.20
C LYS A 109 -10.08 -4.74 -25.64
N ILE A 110 -10.80 -5.35 -24.71
CA ILE A 110 -11.97 -6.19 -24.97
C ILE A 110 -13.27 -5.56 -24.43
N HIS A 111 -13.22 -4.25 -24.16
CA HIS A 111 -14.37 -3.42 -23.77
C HIS A 111 -15.09 -3.84 -22.48
N ILE A 112 -14.37 -4.43 -21.51
CA ILE A 112 -14.90 -4.70 -20.19
C ILE A 112 -14.64 -3.47 -19.31
N PRO A 113 -15.65 -2.90 -18.63
CA PRO A 113 -15.48 -1.72 -17.79
C PRO A 113 -14.58 -2.01 -16.58
N ILE A 114 -13.79 -0.99 -16.22
CA ILE A 114 -12.77 -1.08 -15.18
C ILE A 114 -13.14 -0.18 -14.01
N ALA A 115 -13.05 -0.71 -12.80
CA ALA A 115 -13.13 0.03 -11.56
C ALA A 115 -11.75 0.06 -10.90
N HIS A 116 -11.16 1.25 -10.81
CA HIS A 116 -9.85 1.46 -10.21
C HIS A 116 -9.99 1.95 -8.77
N ILE A 117 -9.61 1.13 -7.81
CA ILE A 117 -9.58 1.45 -6.39
C ILE A 117 -8.22 2.05 -6.04
N GLU A 118 -8.22 3.20 -5.36
CA GLU A 118 -7.06 4.05 -5.07
C GLU A 118 -6.58 4.81 -6.32
N ALA A 119 -7.54 5.37 -7.05
CA ALA A 119 -7.32 6.18 -8.23
C ALA A 119 -6.93 7.63 -7.90
N GLY A 120 -6.32 8.33 -8.86
CA GLY A 120 -6.01 9.76 -8.78
C GLY A 120 -4.81 10.14 -7.93
N LEU A 121 -4.07 9.19 -7.39
CA LEU A 121 -2.81 9.47 -6.70
C LEU A 121 -1.74 9.92 -7.69
N ARG A 122 -0.89 10.89 -7.28
CA ARG A 122 0.25 11.37 -8.07
C ARG A 122 1.45 11.66 -7.19
N SER A 123 2.61 11.17 -7.63
CA SER A 123 3.93 11.59 -7.13
C SER A 123 4.56 12.65 -8.02
N PHE A 124 4.04 12.80 -9.26
CA PHE A 124 4.60 13.64 -10.32
C PHE A 124 6.03 13.27 -10.74
N ASN A 125 6.49 12.09 -10.35
CA ASN A 125 7.79 11.54 -10.72
C ASN A 125 7.65 10.41 -11.76
N MET A 126 7.77 10.76 -13.03
CA MET A 126 7.65 9.80 -14.14
C MET A 126 8.80 8.77 -14.20
N GLN A 127 9.83 8.91 -13.38
CA GLN A 127 10.87 7.87 -13.26
C GLN A 127 10.40 6.69 -12.38
N MET A 128 9.32 6.88 -11.61
CA MET A 128 8.70 5.80 -10.85
C MET A 128 7.80 4.94 -11.75
N PRO A 129 8.05 3.62 -11.85
CA PRO A 129 7.16 2.72 -12.60
C PRO A 129 5.70 2.79 -12.13
N GLU A 130 5.48 2.99 -10.84
CA GLU A 130 4.16 3.12 -10.23
C GLU A 130 3.41 4.35 -10.72
N GLU A 131 4.11 5.48 -10.94
CA GLU A 131 3.48 6.69 -11.48
C GLU A 131 2.97 6.46 -12.90
N VAL A 132 3.79 5.82 -13.74
CA VAL A 132 3.39 5.44 -15.09
C VAL A 132 2.17 4.51 -15.05
N ASN A 133 2.20 3.51 -14.19
CA ASN A 133 1.10 2.54 -14.07
C ASN A 133 -0.21 3.20 -13.66
N ARG A 134 -0.20 4.09 -12.64
CA ARG A 134 -1.44 4.70 -12.12
C ARG A 134 -2.07 5.68 -13.10
N ILE A 135 -1.26 6.49 -13.77
CA ILE A 135 -1.75 7.43 -14.80
C ILE A 135 -2.46 6.67 -15.93
N LEU A 136 -1.81 5.62 -16.45
CA LEU A 136 -2.38 4.82 -17.53
C LEU A 136 -3.63 4.06 -17.08
N THR A 137 -3.63 3.50 -15.87
CA THR A 137 -4.78 2.79 -15.31
C THR A 137 -5.96 3.73 -15.11
N ASP A 138 -5.74 4.91 -14.52
CA ASP A 138 -6.78 5.93 -14.38
C ASP A 138 -7.40 6.28 -15.73
N ARG A 139 -6.56 6.45 -16.75
CA ARG A 139 -7.02 6.83 -18.10
C ARG A 139 -7.91 5.77 -18.77
N LEU A 140 -7.70 4.50 -18.45
CA LEU A 140 -8.46 3.38 -19.00
C LEU A 140 -9.72 3.07 -18.20
N SER A 141 -9.86 3.61 -17.00
CA SER A 141 -10.90 3.21 -16.05
C SER A 141 -12.22 3.96 -16.26
N THR A 142 -13.33 3.23 -16.12
CA THR A 142 -14.69 3.75 -16.15
C THR A 142 -15.08 4.37 -14.81
N LEU A 143 -14.72 3.69 -13.70
CA LEU A 143 -14.94 4.17 -12.33
C LEU A 143 -13.59 4.42 -11.66
N LEU A 144 -13.43 5.61 -11.11
CA LEU A 144 -12.24 6.10 -10.43
C LEU A 144 -12.59 6.33 -8.96
N PHE A 145 -12.25 5.38 -8.11
CA PHE A 145 -12.50 5.45 -6.66
C PHE A 145 -11.31 6.09 -5.96
N CYS A 146 -11.44 7.37 -5.68
CA CYS A 146 -10.39 8.19 -5.08
C CYS A 146 -10.40 8.07 -3.55
N PRO A 147 -9.22 7.93 -2.92
CA PRO A 147 -9.11 7.86 -1.46
C PRO A 147 -9.36 9.21 -0.78
N THR A 148 -9.03 10.32 -1.46
CA THR A 148 -9.08 11.68 -0.90
C THR A 148 -9.57 12.69 -1.93
N GLN A 149 -9.92 13.89 -1.45
CA GLN A 149 -10.24 15.02 -2.34
C GLN A 149 -9.01 15.45 -3.16
N THR A 150 -7.80 15.35 -2.61
CA THR A 150 -6.54 15.64 -3.33
C THR A 150 -6.43 14.78 -4.59
N ALA A 151 -6.77 13.50 -4.52
CA ALA A 151 -6.77 12.61 -5.69
C ALA A 151 -7.78 13.06 -6.76
N VAL A 152 -8.96 13.49 -6.37
CA VAL A 152 -9.95 14.08 -7.30
C VAL A 152 -9.44 15.35 -7.95
N ASP A 153 -8.77 16.20 -7.17
CA ASP A 153 -8.22 17.47 -7.67
C ASP A 153 -7.10 17.22 -8.70
N HIS A 154 -6.29 16.18 -8.53
CA HIS A 154 -5.30 15.75 -9.53
C HIS A 154 -5.99 15.37 -10.84
N LEU A 155 -6.98 14.47 -10.79
CA LEU A 155 -7.73 14.06 -11.98
C LEU A 155 -8.41 15.23 -12.68
N ASN A 156 -9.01 16.15 -11.90
CA ASN A 156 -9.63 17.35 -12.47
C ASN A 156 -8.63 18.24 -13.19
N LYS A 157 -7.42 18.43 -12.64
CA LYS A 157 -6.33 19.19 -13.29
C LYS A 157 -5.84 18.53 -14.57
N GLU A 158 -5.89 17.20 -14.64
CA GLU A 158 -5.56 16.42 -15.83
C GLU A 158 -6.69 16.34 -16.87
N GLY A 159 -7.81 17.02 -16.63
CA GLY A 159 -8.91 17.15 -17.60
C GLY A 159 -9.92 16.00 -17.58
N TYR A 160 -9.95 15.18 -16.55
CA TYR A 160 -10.86 14.02 -16.48
C TYR A 160 -12.34 14.38 -16.50
N LYS A 161 -12.71 15.64 -16.21
CA LYS A 161 -14.10 16.13 -16.38
C LYS A 161 -14.62 16.03 -17.82
N THR A 162 -13.72 15.91 -18.81
CA THR A 162 -14.08 15.80 -20.24
C THR A 162 -14.11 14.34 -20.72
N PHE A 163 -13.74 13.39 -19.86
CA PHE A 163 -13.72 11.97 -20.20
C PHE A 163 -15.00 11.28 -19.76
N ASN A 164 -15.31 10.16 -20.41
CA ASN A 164 -16.45 9.33 -20.02
C ASN A 164 -16.04 8.40 -18.85
N SER A 165 -15.69 9.02 -17.72
CA SER A 165 -15.34 8.32 -16.49
C SER A 165 -16.03 8.98 -15.30
N THR A 166 -16.41 8.18 -14.30
CA THR A 166 -17.03 8.66 -13.07
C THR A 166 -15.98 8.66 -11.96
N ILE A 167 -15.82 9.80 -11.29
CA ILE A 167 -14.89 10.00 -10.19
C ILE A 167 -15.67 10.07 -8.88
N GLU A 168 -15.35 9.25 -7.90
CA GLU A 168 -15.96 9.24 -6.59
C GLU A 168 -14.95 9.27 -5.46
N VAL A 169 -15.16 10.11 -4.44
CA VAL A 169 -14.41 10.07 -3.20
C VAL A 169 -15.05 9.01 -2.29
N VAL A 170 -14.36 7.91 -2.08
CA VAL A 170 -14.87 6.78 -1.30
C VAL A 170 -14.10 6.56 0.02
N GLY A 171 -12.96 7.24 0.18
CA GLY A 171 -12.01 6.97 1.26
C GLY A 171 -11.00 5.89 0.90
N ASP A 172 -10.17 5.54 1.86
CA ASP A 172 -9.10 4.56 1.66
C ASP A 172 -9.49 3.17 2.16
N ILE A 173 -9.46 2.20 1.27
CA ILE A 173 -9.80 0.81 1.59
C ILE A 173 -8.81 0.15 2.58
N MET A 174 -7.60 0.70 2.74
CA MET A 174 -6.67 0.26 3.79
C MET A 174 -7.21 0.55 5.19
N LEU A 175 -8.03 1.60 5.36
CA LEU A 175 -8.70 1.86 6.63
C LEU A 175 -9.76 0.80 6.94
N ASP A 176 -10.48 0.32 5.91
CA ASP A 176 -11.41 -0.82 6.06
C ASP A 176 -10.67 -2.08 6.46
N ALA A 177 -9.54 -2.35 5.80
CA ALA A 177 -8.68 -3.49 6.10
C ALA A 177 -8.13 -3.42 7.53
N LEU A 178 -7.59 -2.27 7.93
CA LEU A 178 -7.08 -2.07 9.28
C LEU A 178 -8.17 -2.32 10.34
N LYS A 179 -9.39 -1.81 10.14
CA LYS A 179 -10.52 -2.04 11.05
C LYS A 179 -10.91 -3.51 11.10
N LEU A 180 -10.91 -4.19 9.96
CA LEU A 180 -11.22 -5.62 9.88
C LEU A 180 -10.20 -6.43 10.70
N PHE A 181 -8.91 -6.20 10.48
CA PHE A 181 -7.86 -6.98 11.12
C PHE A 181 -7.58 -6.55 12.56
N SER A 182 -7.69 -5.26 12.90
CA SER A 182 -7.50 -4.79 14.28
C SER A 182 -8.54 -5.34 15.26
N SER A 183 -9.72 -5.75 14.77
CA SER A 183 -10.73 -6.42 15.61
C SER A 183 -10.34 -7.84 16.05
N THR A 184 -9.33 -8.44 15.40
CA THR A 184 -8.83 -9.79 15.68
C THR A 184 -7.46 -9.77 16.38
N LEU A 185 -6.87 -8.59 16.61
CA LEU A 185 -5.57 -8.48 17.25
C LEU A 185 -5.66 -8.83 18.73
N ASP A 186 -4.68 -9.58 19.19
CA ASP A 186 -4.36 -9.63 20.62
C ASP A 186 -3.85 -8.25 21.04
N ASP A 187 -4.49 -7.61 22.01
CA ASP A 187 -4.17 -6.27 22.50
C ASP A 187 -2.98 -6.27 23.47
N SER A 188 -2.26 -7.40 23.59
CA SER A 188 -1.05 -7.51 24.38
C SER A 188 0.04 -6.61 23.81
N LYS A 189 0.71 -5.87 24.70
CA LYS A 189 1.86 -5.04 24.30
C LYS A 189 3.00 -5.95 23.82
N PRO A 190 3.49 -5.76 22.57
CA PRO A 190 4.55 -6.61 22.03
C PRO A 190 5.94 -6.27 22.59
N ASN A 191 6.06 -5.19 23.36
CA ASN A 191 7.30 -4.72 23.99
C ASN A 191 6.99 -3.95 25.29
N GLU A 192 7.78 -4.16 26.33
CA GLU A 192 7.56 -3.52 27.64
C GLU A 192 8.02 -2.06 27.65
N LEU A 193 9.12 -1.76 26.97
CA LEU A 193 9.69 -0.40 26.91
C LEU A 193 9.03 0.42 25.80
N PRO A 194 8.96 1.75 25.96
CA PRO A 194 8.60 2.65 24.86
C PRO A 194 9.53 2.48 23.67
N PHE A 195 9.00 2.50 22.45
CA PHE A 195 9.77 2.28 21.23
C PHE A 195 9.22 3.04 20.02
N ALA A 196 10.10 3.26 19.03
CA ALA A 196 9.71 3.62 17.69
C ALA A 196 9.70 2.37 16.79
N LEU A 197 8.69 2.24 15.91
CA LEU A 197 8.67 1.21 14.88
C LEU A 197 9.35 1.74 13.62
N CYS A 198 10.38 1.04 13.14
CA CYS A 198 11.09 1.45 11.91
C CYS A 198 10.96 0.38 10.82
N THR A 199 10.82 0.80 9.56
CA THR A 199 10.90 -0.09 8.40
C THR A 199 11.79 0.47 7.32
N LEU A 200 12.65 -0.40 6.76
CA LEU A 200 13.55 -0.13 5.66
C LEU A 200 13.42 -1.25 4.62
N HIS A 201 12.88 -0.95 3.44
CA HIS A 201 12.63 -1.98 2.44
C HIS A 201 12.83 -1.52 0.99
N ARG A 202 12.91 -0.19 0.72
CA ARG A 202 13.13 0.31 -0.63
C ARG A 202 14.54 0.02 -1.09
N ALA A 203 14.66 -0.53 -2.32
CA ALA A 203 15.93 -0.86 -2.93
C ALA A 203 16.86 0.37 -3.02
N GLU A 204 16.30 1.54 -3.35
CA GLU A 204 17.05 2.81 -3.40
C GLU A 204 17.73 3.20 -2.08
N ASN A 205 17.16 2.76 -0.94
CA ASN A 205 17.71 3.02 0.39
C ASN A 205 18.60 1.90 0.90
N THR A 206 18.32 0.65 0.50
CA THR A 206 19.02 -0.53 1.02
C THR A 206 20.12 -1.03 0.08
N ASP A 207 20.07 -0.67 -1.22
CA ASP A 207 21.07 -1.05 -2.22
C ASP A 207 22.16 0.02 -2.41
N ASP A 208 21.94 1.24 -1.96
CA ASP A 208 22.95 2.30 -1.86
C ASP A 208 23.60 2.24 -0.47
N VAL A 209 24.92 2.00 -0.45
CA VAL A 209 25.68 1.81 0.80
C VAL A 209 25.76 3.08 1.63
N ASP A 210 25.91 4.22 1.00
CA ASP A 210 26.07 5.50 1.72
C ASP A 210 24.71 5.89 2.35
N ARG A 211 23.61 5.76 1.61
CA ARG A 211 22.26 5.95 2.16
C ARG A 211 21.95 5.00 3.31
N LEU A 212 22.32 3.71 3.16
CA LEU A 212 22.12 2.71 4.21
C LEU A 212 22.92 3.03 5.48
N LYS A 213 24.17 3.50 5.33
CA LYS A 213 25.00 3.98 6.46
C LYS A 213 24.37 5.17 7.16
N ASP A 214 23.97 6.21 6.44
CA ASP A 214 23.34 7.42 6.99
C ASP A 214 22.05 7.07 7.75
N LEU A 215 21.24 6.16 7.21
CA LEU A 215 20.04 5.66 7.86
C LEU A 215 20.39 4.93 9.17
N CYS A 216 21.33 3.97 9.14
CA CYS A 216 21.73 3.23 10.32
C CYS A 216 22.34 4.15 11.41
N GLU A 217 23.15 5.13 11.03
CA GLU A 217 23.70 6.11 11.96
C GLU A 217 22.61 7.00 12.57
N SER A 218 21.58 7.36 11.78
CA SER A 218 20.43 8.11 12.29
C SER A 218 19.65 7.28 13.32
N LEU A 219 19.39 6.01 13.00
CA LEU A 219 18.72 5.09 13.92
C LEU A 219 19.54 4.86 15.18
N ASN A 220 20.86 4.71 15.08
CA ASN A 220 21.74 4.58 16.24
C ASN A 220 21.64 5.80 17.17
N THR A 221 21.62 7.01 16.60
CA THR A 221 21.49 8.25 17.37
C THR A 221 20.11 8.34 18.06
N ILE A 222 19.03 7.94 17.40
CA ILE A 222 17.69 7.89 17.99
C ILE A 222 17.64 6.83 19.11
N ALA A 223 18.31 5.70 18.90
CA ALA A 223 18.33 4.58 19.84
C ALA A 223 19.04 4.90 21.16
N ASP A 224 19.84 5.96 21.24
CA ASP A 224 20.40 6.45 22.50
C ASP A 224 19.33 7.01 23.45
N GLU A 225 18.18 7.48 22.90
CA GLU A 225 17.07 8.06 23.66
C GLU A 225 15.82 7.17 23.70
N LEU A 226 15.56 6.39 22.66
CA LEU A 226 14.34 5.61 22.50
C LEU A 226 14.63 4.31 21.75
N GLN A 227 14.23 3.16 22.31
CA GLN A 227 14.36 1.87 21.64
C GLN A 227 13.74 1.88 20.25
N ILE A 228 14.37 1.21 19.28
CA ILE A 228 13.85 1.04 17.92
C ILE A 228 13.55 -0.45 17.69
N ILE A 229 12.36 -0.75 17.24
CA ILE A 229 11.99 -2.06 16.70
C ILE A 229 12.09 -1.99 15.19
N LEU A 230 12.96 -2.82 14.60
CA LEU A 230 13.28 -2.81 13.17
C LEU A 230 13.07 -4.20 12.57
N PRO A 231 11.84 -4.55 12.11
CA PRO A 231 11.65 -5.72 11.26
C PRO A 231 12.41 -5.54 9.96
N LEU A 232 13.34 -6.45 9.66
CA LEU A 232 14.27 -6.26 8.56
C LEU A 232 14.36 -7.52 7.70
N HIS A 233 14.32 -7.34 6.36
CA HIS A 233 14.47 -8.45 5.43
C HIS A 233 15.88 -9.06 5.55
N PRO A 234 16.04 -10.39 5.49
CA PRO A 234 17.34 -11.07 5.61
C PRO A 234 18.43 -10.52 4.68
N ARG A 235 18.05 -10.12 3.44
CA ARG A 235 18.97 -9.49 2.47
C ARG A 235 19.57 -8.19 3.03
N THR A 236 18.74 -7.31 3.59
CA THR A 236 19.19 -6.02 4.16
C THR A 236 20.03 -6.24 5.42
N LYS A 237 19.61 -7.17 6.28
CA LYS A 237 20.37 -7.57 7.48
C LYS A 237 21.78 -8.07 7.10
N LYS A 238 21.86 -8.94 6.09
CA LYS A 238 23.15 -9.42 5.57
C LYS A 238 24.01 -8.26 5.04
N ARG A 239 23.40 -7.33 4.28
CA ARG A 239 24.15 -6.20 3.71
C ARG A 239 24.73 -5.29 4.79
N ILE A 240 23.96 -4.97 5.85
CA ILE A 240 24.45 -4.23 7.01
C ILE A 240 25.69 -4.91 7.61
N ALA A 241 25.66 -6.25 7.76
CA ALA A 241 26.78 -7.00 8.28
C ALA A 241 27.98 -7.03 7.32
N ASP A 242 27.76 -7.25 6.03
CA ASP A 242 28.79 -7.30 4.99
C ASP A 242 29.55 -5.96 4.85
N GLU A 243 28.84 -4.83 5.03
CA GLU A 243 29.39 -3.47 5.00
C GLU A 243 29.99 -3.03 6.35
N GLY A 244 29.98 -3.88 7.36
CA GLY A 244 30.55 -3.59 8.68
C GLY A 244 29.82 -2.44 9.42
N ILE A 245 28.55 -2.19 9.11
CA ILE A 245 27.77 -1.12 9.76
C ILE A 245 27.44 -1.55 11.19
N ILE A 246 27.85 -0.72 12.15
CA ILE A 246 27.61 -0.98 13.58
C ILE A 246 26.20 -0.54 13.91
N ILE A 247 25.44 -1.41 14.55
CA ILE A 247 24.06 -1.14 15.01
C ILE A 247 24.06 -1.01 16.53
N ASN A 248 23.42 0.04 17.04
CA ASN A 248 23.24 0.28 18.47
C ASN A 248 22.43 -0.88 19.11
N PRO A 249 22.82 -1.40 20.28
CA PRO A 249 22.09 -2.48 20.97
C PRO A 249 20.60 -2.19 21.25
N ASN A 250 20.21 -0.92 21.32
CA ASN A 250 18.81 -0.51 21.47
C ASN A 250 18.02 -0.52 20.14
N VAL A 251 18.64 -0.84 19.01
CA VAL A 251 17.95 -1.16 17.75
C VAL A 251 17.72 -2.67 17.71
N ASN A 252 16.50 -3.08 18.05
CA ASN A 252 16.10 -4.48 18.07
C ASN A 252 15.69 -4.92 16.64
N ILE A 253 16.56 -5.66 15.96
CA ILE A 253 16.32 -6.19 14.62
C ILE A 253 15.50 -7.48 14.73
N LEU A 254 14.30 -7.46 14.20
CA LEU A 254 13.40 -8.61 14.12
C LEU A 254 13.41 -9.21 12.71
N GLU A 255 13.01 -10.48 12.62
CA GLU A 255 12.60 -11.07 11.34
C GLU A 255 11.33 -10.40 10.82
N PRO A 256 11.04 -10.47 9.51
CA PRO A 256 9.82 -9.90 8.93
C PRO A 256 8.57 -10.36 9.67
N LEU A 257 7.76 -9.40 10.07
CA LEU A 257 6.52 -9.65 10.81
C LEU A 257 5.34 -10.00 9.89
N SER A 258 4.37 -10.74 10.43
CA SER A 258 3.06 -10.85 9.81
C SER A 258 2.37 -9.48 9.77
N TYR A 259 1.34 -9.30 8.93
CA TYR A 259 0.62 -8.02 8.88
C TYR A 259 -0.03 -7.69 10.23
N THR A 260 -0.63 -8.67 10.89
CA THR A 260 -1.27 -8.50 12.19
C THR A 260 -0.28 -8.12 13.29
N ASP A 261 0.87 -8.81 13.36
CA ASP A 261 1.92 -8.47 14.32
C ASP A 261 2.48 -7.07 14.06
N PHE A 262 2.70 -6.75 12.78
CA PHE A 262 3.18 -5.42 12.39
C PHE A 262 2.23 -4.30 12.83
N ILE A 263 0.93 -4.47 12.62
CA ILE A 263 -0.10 -3.53 13.09
C ILE A 263 -0.11 -3.45 14.63
N ASN A 264 0.08 -4.57 15.32
CA ASN A 264 0.17 -4.57 16.79
C ASN A 264 1.39 -3.78 17.29
N TYR A 265 2.57 -3.99 16.68
CA TYR A 265 3.75 -3.16 17.01
C TYR A 265 3.49 -1.68 16.70
N MET A 266 2.89 -1.35 15.56
CA MET A 266 2.59 0.03 15.20
C MET A 266 1.62 0.69 16.19
N LYS A 267 0.58 -0.02 16.58
CA LYS A 267 -0.41 0.45 17.58
C LYS A 267 0.24 0.84 18.89
N HIS A 268 1.26 0.10 19.33
CA HIS A 268 1.93 0.31 20.61
C HIS A 268 3.21 1.16 20.52
N SER A 269 3.66 1.54 19.30
CA SER A 269 4.80 2.43 19.13
C SER A 269 4.49 3.87 19.56
N GLU A 270 5.51 4.65 19.92
CA GLU A 270 5.36 6.09 20.12
C GLU A 270 5.19 6.84 18.80
N PHE A 271 5.96 6.45 17.79
CA PHE A 271 5.86 6.96 16.42
C PHE A 271 6.49 5.94 15.45
N VAL A 272 6.39 6.24 14.16
CA VAL A 272 6.86 5.37 13.08
C VAL A 272 7.97 6.07 12.29
N ILE A 273 8.95 5.30 11.83
CA ILE A 273 9.98 5.73 10.88
C ILE A 273 9.87 4.80 9.68
N SER A 274 9.65 5.32 8.46
CA SER A 274 9.40 4.41 7.33
C SER A 274 9.73 5.03 5.98
N ASP A 275 10.20 4.19 5.05
CA ASP A 275 10.32 4.47 3.62
C ASP A 275 9.11 3.94 2.80
N SER A 276 8.12 3.33 3.45
CA SER A 276 6.93 2.78 2.81
C SER A 276 5.86 3.83 2.53
N GLY A 277 5.25 3.80 1.34
CA GLY A 277 4.08 4.61 1.04
C GLY A 277 2.86 4.22 1.88
N GLY A 278 2.56 2.93 2.00
CA GLY A 278 1.38 2.43 2.73
C GLY A 278 1.43 2.71 4.23
N ILE A 279 2.59 2.51 4.85
CA ILE A 279 2.79 2.66 6.30
C ILE A 279 2.52 4.10 6.77
N GLN A 280 2.74 5.10 5.94
CA GLN A 280 2.43 6.50 6.25
C GLN A 280 0.94 6.69 6.62
N LYS A 281 0.04 6.04 5.87
CA LYS A 281 -1.41 6.08 6.13
C LYS A 281 -1.80 5.20 7.31
N GLU A 282 -1.25 3.98 7.36
CA GLU A 282 -1.53 3.04 8.45
C GLU A 282 -1.12 3.63 9.80
N ALA A 283 0.02 4.35 9.86
CA ALA A 283 0.42 5.10 11.03
C ALA A 283 -0.64 6.15 11.41
N TYR A 284 -1.10 6.95 10.43
CA TYR A 284 -2.16 7.95 10.66
C TYR A 284 -3.45 7.30 11.18
N PHE A 285 -3.87 6.18 10.62
CA PHE A 285 -5.07 5.45 11.05
C PHE A 285 -4.98 4.95 12.49
N LEU A 286 -3.76 4.65 12.95
CA LEU A 286 -3.46 4.22 14.32
C LEU A 286 -3.06 5.38 15.23
N HIS A 287 -3.26 6.62 14.78
CA HIS A 287 -2.94 7.84 15.52
C HIS A 287 -1.45 7.96 15.85
N LYS A 288 -0.58 7.59 14.90
CA LYS A 288 0.87 7.71 15.01
C LYS A 288 1.41 8.68 13.99
N ASN A 289 2.32 9.54 14.44
CA ASN A 289 3.11 10.36 13.54
C ASN A 289 4.15 9.50 12.82
N CYS A 290 4.52 9.88 11.59
CA CYS A 290 5.52 9.18 10.81
C CYS A 290 6.65 10.11 10.35
N ILE A 291 7.90 9.70 10.58
CA ILE A 291 9.08 10.26 9.94
C ILE A 291 9.28 9.47 8.65
N VAL A 292 9.12 10.16 7.52
CA VAL A 292 9.10 9.53 6.19
C VAL A 292 10.48 9.66 5.55
N LEU A 293 11.15 8.51 5.37
CA LEU A 293 12.50 8.39 4.82
C LEU A 293 12.48 8.44 3.29
N ARG A 294 11.76 9.41 2.73
CA ARG A 294 11.61 9.67 1.30
C ARG A 294 11.74 11.17 1.03
N GLU A 295 12.13 11.52 -0.18
CA GLU A 295 12.19 12.91 -0.63
C GLU A 295 10.82 13.42 -1.11
N GLU A 296 9.92 12.49 -1.49
CA GLU A 296 8.57 12.77 -1.99
C GLU A 296 7.56 11.76 -1.47
N THR A 297 6.29 12.11 -1.50
CA THR A 297 5.19 11.22 -1.11
C THR A 297 3.92 11.53 -1.91
N GLU A 298 3.13 10.50 -2.17
CA GLU A 298 1.79 10.59 -2.73
C GLU A 298 0.75 11.10 -1.72
N TRP A 299 1.08 11.09 -0.43
CA TRP A 299 0.20 11.44 0.70
C TRP A 299 0.50 12.85 1.21
N THR A 300 0.38 13.84 0.32
CA THR A 300 0.72 15.24 0.61
C THR A 300 -0.13 15.81 1.74
N GLU A 301 -1.37 15.38 1.89
CA GLU A 301 -2.28 15.77 2.95
C GLU A 301 -1.76 15.45 4.37
N LEU A 302 -0.96 14.38 4.52
CA LEU A 302 -0.33 14.03 5.81
C LEU A 302 0.86 14.94 6.16
N ILE A 303 1.51 15.49 5.13
CA ILE A 303 2.58 16.48 5.30
C ILE A 303 1.97 17.86 5.58
N GLU A 304 0.95 18.26 4.83
CA GLU A 304 0.22 19.53 4.99
C GLU A 304 -0.43 19.63 6.39
N SER A 305 -1.02 18.51 6.87
CA SER A 305 -1.58 18.43 8.21
C SER A 305 -0.54 18.35 9.32
N LYS A 306 0.76 18.20 8.98
CA LYS A 306 1.88 18.02 9.91
C LYS A 306 1.77 16.76 10.79
N ASN A 307 1.01 15.77 10.40
CA ASN A 307 1.01 14.47 11.06
C ASN A 307 2.26 13.67 10.67
N ASN A 308 2.74 13.86 9.43
CA ASN A 308 3.97 13.24 8.93
C ASN A 308 5.00 14.31 8.53
N ILE A 309 6.28 13.92 8.51
CA ILE A 309 7.38 14.79 8.07
C ILE A 309 8.28 14.04 7.08
N LEU A 310 8.55 14.67 5.93
CA LEU A 310 9.51 14.17 4.94
C LEU A 310 10.93 14.58 5.34
N THR A 311 11.82 13.59 5.42
CA THR A 311 13.24 13.84 5.74
C THR A 311 14.19 13.41 4.64
N GLY A 312 13.75 12.57 3.70
CA GLY A 312 14.67 11.81 2.88
C GLY A 312 15.51 10.87 3.74
N THR A 313 16.67 10.48 3.24
CA THR A 313 17.66 9.67 3.96
C THR A 313 18.72 10.51 4.66
N PHE A 314 18.55 11.83 4.73
CA PHE A 314 19.52 12.77 5.28
C PHE A 314 19.56 12.69 6.81
N LYS A 315 20.67 12.23 7.36
CA LYS A 315 20.88 12.01 8.81
C LYS A 315 20.44 13.18 9.67
N GLU A 316 20.89 14.40 9.33
CA GLU A 316 20.59 15.61 10.11
C GLU A 316 19.09 15.90 10.14
N LYS A 317 18.39 15.70 9.01
CA LYS A 317 16.94 15.91 8.92
C LYS A 317 16.17 14.88 9.73
N ILE A 318 16.60 13.61 9.70
CA ILE A 318 15.98 12.53 10.47
C ILE A 318 16.12 12.81 11.97
N ILE A 319 17.32 13.14 12.44
CA ILE A 319 17.59 13.47 13.84
C ILE A 319 16.81 14.73 14.26
N GLN A 320 16.76 15.74 13.41
CA GLN A 320 16.00 16.96 13.71
C GLN A 320 14.49 16.66 13.80
N ALA A 321 13.95 15.85 12.89
CA ALA A 321 12.56 15.42 12.91
C ALA A 321 12.24 14.65 14.20
N PHE A 322 13.13 13.75 14.62
CA PHE A 322 12.99 13.02 15.89
C PHE A 322 12.97 13.96 17.09
N LYS A 323 13.89 14.91 17.19
CA LYS A 323 13.94 15.90 18.27
C LYS A 323 12.66 16.72 18.34
N ASN A 324 12.11 17.06 17.18
CA ASN A 324 10.91 17.89 17.05
C ASN A 324 9.60 17.06 17.01
N ARG A 325 9.65 15.74 17.18
CA ARG A 325 8.48 14.86 17.00
C ARG A 325 7.27 15.25 17.86
N LYS A 326 7.51 15.81 19.06
CA LYS A 326 6.45 16.29 19.96
C LYS A 326 5.72 17.53 19.44
N SER A 327 6.29 18.25 18.48
CA SER A 327 5.67 19.42 17.83
C SER A 327 4.84 19.06 16.60
N LEU A 328 4.86 17.78 16.18
CA LEU A 328 3.99 17.31 15.10
C LEU A 328 2.52 17.37 15.55
N ASN A 329 1.64 17.48 14.60
CA ASN A 329 0.21 17.53 14.86
C ASN A 329 -0.26 16.19 15.48
N GLN A 330 -0.87 16.27 16.67
CA GLN A 330 -1.43 15.12 17.37
C GLN A 330 -2.95 15.00 17.18
N ASP A 331 -3.55 15.84 16.32
CA ASP A 331 -4.95 15.73 15.96
C ASP A 331 -5.11 14.79 14.76
N PHE A 332 -5.65 13.62 15.02
CA PHE A 332 -5.97 12.59 14.04
C PHE A 332 -7.49 12.47 13.81
N SER A 333 -8.28 13.42 14.30
CA SER A 333 -9.74 13.37 14.23
C SER A 333 -10.30 13.64 12.84
N LYS A 334 -9.52 14.27 11.95
CA LYS A 334 -9.94 14.57 10.59
C LYS A 334 -10.08 13.29 9.76
N PRO A 335 -11.25 13.01 9.18
CA PRO A 335 -11.46 11.82 8.38
C PRO A 335 -10.88 11.97 6.96
N ILE A 336 -9.58 12.28 6.84
CA ILE A 336 -8.90 12.54 5.56
C ILE A 336 -9.14 11.38 4.57
N TYR A 337 -9.14 10.17 5.09
CA TYR A 337 -9.27 8.93 4.32
C TYR A 337 -10.63 8.25 4.50
N GLY A 338 -11.66 9.02 4.87
CA GLY A 338 -13.00 8.49 5.05
C GLY A 338 -13.24 7.85 6.42
N SER A 339 -14.26 6.98 6.49
CA SER A 339 -14.73 6.41 7.76
C SER A 339 -14.52 4.90 7.90
N GLY A 340 -13.80 4.24 6.97
CA GLY A 340 -13.64 2.79 6.92
C GLY A 340 -14.94 2.08 6.48
N LYS A 341 -15.62 2.65 5.51
CA LYS A 341 -16.77 2.08 4.78
C LYS A 341 -16.54 2.13 3.26
N THR A 342 -15.29 2.17 2.86
CA THR A 342 -14.87 2.34 1.46
C THR A 342 -15.34 1.17 0.60
N ALA A 343 -15.14 -0.08 1.06
CA ALA A 343 -15.61 -1.27 0.36
C ALA A 343 -17.13 -1.25 0.13
N GLU A 344 -17.92 -0.84 1.13
CA GLU A 344 -19.37 -0.74 1.00
C GLU A 344 -19.80 0.32 -0.02
N LEU A 345 -19.15 1.50 -0.02
CA LEU A 345 -19.41 2.56 -0.98
C LEU A 345 -19.12 2.10 -2.41
N ILE A 346 -17.95 1.49 -2.64
CA ILE A 346 -17.57 0.94 -3.93
C ILE A 346 -18.60 -0.06 -4.44
N ILE A 347 -19.02 -1.02 -3.60
CA ILE A 347 -20.01 -2.04 -3.99
C ILE A 347 -21.35 -1.41 -4.35
N ARG A 348 -21.80 -0.42 -3.58
CA ARG A 348 -23.06 0.30 -3.86
C ARG A 348 -22.99 1.05 -5.19
N THR A 349 -21.86 1.70 -5.49
CA THR A 349 -21.67 2.37 -6.78
C THR A 349 -21.69 1.37 -7.93
N LEU A 350 -20.98 0.24 -7.81
CA LEU A 350 -20.98 -0.82 -8.84
C LEU A 350 -22.38 -1.38 -9.10
N LEU A 351 -23.22 -1.54 -8.06
CA LEU A 351 -24.59 -2.05 -8.18
C LEU A 351 -25.53 -1.06 -8.84
N ASN A 352 -25.33 0.24 -8.61
CA ASN A 352 -26.18 1.31 -9.09
C ASN A 352 -25.72 1.94 -10.42
N PHE A 353 -24.56 1.49 -10.93
CA PHE A 353 -24.00 2.05 -12.16
C PHE A 353 -24.83 1.60 -13.36
N GLU A 354 -25.49 2.55 -14.00
CA GLU A 354 -26.18 2.32 -15.28
C GLU A 354 -25.13 2.30 -16.41
N LYS A 355 -25.08 1.19 -17.17
CA LYS A 355 -24.12 0.99 -18.26
C LYS A 355 -24.53 1.78 -19.51
#